data_e49a57885e540d080707055e294d7308
#
_entry.id   e49a57885e540d080707055e294d7308
#
_cell.length_a   1.000
_cell.length_b   1.000
_cell.length_c   1.000
_cell.angle_alpha   90.00
_cell.angle_beta   90.00
_cell.angle_gamma   90.00
#
_symmetry.space_group_name_H-M   'P 1'
#
loop_
_entity.id
_entity.type
_entity.pdbx_description
1 polymer ?
#
loop_
_entity_poly.entity_id
_entity_poly.type
_entity_poly.pdbx_seq_one_letter_code
_entity_poly.pdbx_strand_id
1 'polypeptide(L)'
;MMRERVQVSLLLILFIYPITLFGQERAPFQIGVCDWMILKRQKLGEFALTKEIGADGVEMDMGGLGYRVLWDNKLRDESTLQTFLNTSHEQGVAVASIAMSGFFAQNLLERPNFEELILDCLRTMKPFGARVAFLPLGGSGKAWISPGEEHDEMVRRLRRAGDLALSWGVTIGIRTGQDACYDKSFLKEIDSEGIKVYFNMQDAADKGLDICKELKRLGRDRICQIHASLTDSVTLDRDSRVDMVKVRKTLKKMGWTGWLVVERSRDAGRTRDVRYNFGTNVAYLKKIFQNQ
;
A
#
# COMPACT_ATOMS: atom_id res chain seq x y z
N MET A 1 21.00 -79.72 12.88
CA MET A 1 19.83 -78.87 12.50
C MET A 1 20.27 -77.44 12.54
N MET A 2 20.72 -76.91 11.38
CA MET A 2 21.08 -75.49 11.18
C MET A 2 19.83 -74.75 10.74
N ARG A 3 19.48 -73.66 11.46
CA ARG A 3 18.43 -72.68 11.02
C ARG A 3 19.08 -71.55 10.27
N GLU A 4 18.82 -71.51 8.96
CA GLU A 4 19.16 -70.35 8.13
C GLU A 4 18.26 -69.16 8.49
N ARG A 5 18.90 -68.05 8.78
CA ARG A 5 18.20 -66.74 8.95
C ARG A 5 18.20 -66.04 7.59
N VAL A 6 17.00 -65.93 7.00
CA VAL A 6 16.80 -65.09 5.82
C VAL A 6 16.73 -63.62 6.28
N GLN A 7 17.70 -62.81 5.88
CA GLN A 7 17.65 -61.35 6.03
C GLN A 7 16.91 -60.76 4.83
N VAL A 8 15.73 -60.20 5.09
CA VAL A 8 15.01 -59.42 4.08
C VAL A 8 15.46 -57.95 4.19
N SER A 9 16.27 -57.50 3.24
CA SER A 9 16.65 -56.10 3.12
C SER A 9 15.53 -55.31 2.42
N LEU A 10 14.85 -54.45 3.16
CA LEU A 10 13.83 -53.56 2.63
C LEU A 10 14.54 -52.34 2.03
N LEU A 11 14.62 -52.26 0.70
CA LEU A 11 15.14 -51.12 -0.03
C LEU A 11 14.07 -50.03 -0.06
N LEU A 12 14.21 -48.98 0.76
CA LEU A 12 13.36 -47.80 0.73
C LEU A 12 13.82 -46.88 -0.43
N ILE A 13 13.11 -46.92 -1.56
CA ILE A 13 13.33 -45.98 -2.67
C ILE A 13 12.63 -44.68 -2.33
N LEU A 14 13.38 -43.70 -1.83
CA LEU A 14 12.92 -42.32 -1.69
C LEU A 14 12.82 -41.68 -3.08
N PHE A 15 11.61 -41.56 -3.59
CA PHE A 15 11.34 -40.69 -4.73
C PHE A 15 11.44 -39.22 -4.28
N ILE A 16 12.61 -38.61 -4.48
CA ILE A 16 12.78 -37.16 -4.37
C ILE A 16 12.16 -36.54 -5.63
N TYR A 17 10.91 -36.12 -5.56
CA TYR A 17 10.36 -35.22 -6.57
C TYR A 17 11.04 -33.86 -6.41
N PRO A 18 11.70 -33.31 -7.44
CA PRO A 18 12.17 -31.95 -7.39
C PRO A 18 10.92 -31.04 -7.36
N ILE A 19 10.63 -30.45 -6.21
CA ILE A 19 9.70 -29.33 -6.12
C ILE A 19 10.41 -28.17 -6.78
N THR A 20 10.23 -28.04 -8.11
CA THR A 20 10.56 -26.79 -8.81
C THR A 20 9.54 -25.76 -8.38
N LEU A 21 9.84 -25.06 -7.28
CA LEU A 21 9.23 -23.78 -6.97
C LEU A 21 9.65 -22.80 -8.09
N PHE A 22 8.91 -22.77 -9.19
CA PHE A 22 8.93 -21.64 -10.09
C PHE A 22 8.26 -20.47 -9.33
N GLY A 23 9.00 -19.84 -8.44
CA GLY A 23 8.69 -18.50 -8.00
C GLY A 23 8.83 -17.60 -9.21
N GLN A 24 7.72 -17.25 -9.85
CA GLN A 24 7.70 -16.17 -10.83
C GLN A 24 8.30 -14.95 -10.09
N GLU A 25 9.51 -14.53 -10.50
CA GLU A 25 10.10 -13.29 -9.97
C GLU A 25 9.08 -12.18 -10.22
N ARG A 26 8.53 -11.65 -9.14
CA ARG A 26 7.57 -10.55 -9.26
C ARG A 26 8.26 -9.38 -9.93
N ALA A 27 7.59 -8.76 -10.89
CA ALA A 27 8.09 -7.55 -11.52
C ALA A 27 8.52 -6.54 -10.45
N PRO A 28 9.64 -5.83 -10.64
CA PRO A 28 10.18 -4.89 -9.64
C PRO A 28 9.18 -3.78 -9.29
N PHE A 29 8.26 -3.49 -10.20
CA PHE A 29 7.14 -2.57 -10.00
C PHE A 29 5.83 -3.30 -10.20
N GLN A 30 4.93 -3.19 -9.22
CA GLN A 30 3.58 -3.73 -9.28
C GLN A 30 2.57 -2.58 -9.33
N ILE A 31 1.47 -2.75 -10.06
CA ILE A 31 0.47 -1.70 -10.25
C ILE A 31 -0.79 -2.09 -9.49
N GLY A 32 -1.18 -1.24 -8.53
CA GLY A 32 -2.39 -1.41 -7.72
C GLY A 32 -3.42 -0.31 -7.93
N VAL A 33 -4.60 -0.50 -7.34
CA VAL A 33 -5.68 0.49 -7.28
C VAL A 33 -6.28 0.54 -5.87
N CYS A 34 -6.87 1.68 -5.48
CA CYS A 34 -7.54 1.83 -4.19
C CYS A 34 -9.00 1.35 -4.26
N ASP A 35 -9.43 0.46 -3.36
CA ASP A 35 -10.80 -0.09 -3.35
C ASP A 35 -11.87 0.99 -3.16
N TRP A 36 -11.60 2.01 -2.33
CA TRP A 36 -12.54 3.12 -2.10
C TRP A 36 -12.68 4.05 -3.31
N MET A 37 -11.64 4.14 -4.14
CA MET A 37 -11.67 4.98 -5.34
C MET A 37 -12.31 4.25 -6.53
N ILE A 38 -12.23 2.92 -6.59
CA ILE A 38 -12.99 2.11 -7.54
C ILE A 38 -14.40 1.76 -7.05
N LEU A 39 -14.88 2.44 -5.99
CA LEU A 39 -16.22 2.31 -5.40
C LEU A 39 -16.53 0.91 -4.86
N LYS A 40 -15.52 0.20 -4.39
CA LYS A 40 -15.60 -1.18 -3.89
C LYS A 40 -15.09 -1.35 -2.46
N ARG A 41 -15.02 -0.26 -1.67
CA ARG A 41 -14.53 -0.30 -0.29
C ARG A 41 -15.08 -1.50 0.48
N GLN A 42 -14.20 -2.42 0.85
CA GLN A 42 -14.50 -3.69 1.52
C GLN A 42 -15.70 -4.44 0.93
N LYS A 43 -15.74 -4.61 -0.39
CA LYS A 43 -16.74 -5.41 -1.10
C LYS A 43 -16.03 -6.46 -1.93
N LEU A 44 -16.47 -7.72 -1.90
CA LEU A 44 -15.85 -8.82 -2.65
C LEU A 44 -15.60 -8.51 -4.13
N GLY A 45 -16.46 -7.71 -4.75
CA GLY A 45 -16.33 -7.28 -6.14
C GLY A 45 -15.09 -6.38 -6.41
N GLU A 46 -14.33 -6.01 -5.38
CA GLU A 46 -13.06 -5.26 -5.56
C GLU A 46 -12.04 -6.10 -6.31
N PHE A 47 -11.92 -7.39 -5.99
CA PHE A 47 -10.96 -8.29 -6.64
C PHE A 47 -11.30 -8.51 -8.12
N ALA A 48 -12.57 -8.82 -8.43
CA ALA A 48 -13.01 -9.01 -9.80
C ALA A 48 -12.82 -7.73 -10.65
N LEU A 49 -13.16 -6.56 -10.11
CA LEU A 49 -12.99 -5.29 -10.80
C LEU A 49 -11.50 -4.94 -10.95
N THR A 50 -10.67 -5.17 -9.93
CA THR A 50 -9.22 -4.97 -9.99
C THR A 50 -8.60 -5.81 -11.11
N LYS A 51 -8.99 -7.08 -11.23
CA LYS A 51 -8.56 -7.95 -12.32
C LYS A 51 -9.05 -7.45 -13.67
N GLU A 52 -10.32 -7.06 -13.78
CA GLU A 52 -10.94 -6.57 -15.02
C GLU A 52 -10.21 -5.33 -15.57
N ILE A 53 -9.84 -4.38 -14.72
CA ILE A 53 -9.08 -3.18 -15.10
C ILE A 53 -7.58 -3.47 -15.29
N GLY A 54 -7.13 -4.70 -15.06
CA GLY A 54 -5.77 -5.17 -15.35
C GLY A 54 -4.74 -4.85 -14.28
N ALA A 55 -5.13 -4.43 -13.06
CA ALA A 55 -4.18 -4.17 -11.98
C ALA A 55 -3.68 -5.49 -11.34
N ASP A 56 -2.47 -5.46 -10.75
CA ASP A 56 -1.84 -6.60 -10.09
C ASP A 56 -2.38 -6.81 -8.67
N GLY A 57 -2.92 -5.75 -8.07
CA GLY A 57 -3.45 -5.80 -6.71
C GLY A 57 -4.31 -4.62 -6.34
N VAL A 58 -4.86 -4.70 -5.14
CA VAL A 58 -5.73 -3.68 -4.54
C VAL A 58 -5.14 -3.17 -3.24
N GLU A 59 -5.21 -1.86 -3.03
CA GLU A 59 -5.06 -1.25 -1.71
C GLU A 59 -6.44 -1.24 -1.06
N MET A 60 -6.61 -2.03 -0.01
CA MET A 60 -7.89 -2.25 0.64
C MET A 60 -8.05 -1.32 1.84
N ASP A 61 -9.20 -0.69 1.98
CA ASP A 61 -9.49 0.25 3.06
C ASP A 61 -10.00 -0.44 4.33
N MET A 62 -9.70 0.13 5.50
CA MET A 62 -10.21 -0.34 6.79
C MET A 62 -11.71 -0.10 7.02
N GLY A 63 -12.38 0.52 6.07
CA GLY A 63 -13.76 0.98 6.21
C GLY A 63 -13.87 2.39 6.79
N GLY A 64 -15.11 2.86 6.95
CA GLY A 64 -15.36 4.21 7.49
C GLY A 64 -15.01 4.32 8.97
N LEU A 65 -14.45 5.46 9.37
CA LEU A 65 -14.24 5.78 10.79
C LEU A 65 -15.35 6.71 11.29
N GLY A 66 -15.49 7.91 10.76
CA GLY A 66 -16.50 8.87 11.20
C GLY A 66 -16.47 9.06 12.73
N TYR A 67 -17.62 9.00 13.37
CA TYR A 67 -17.77 9.09 14.85
C TYR A 67 -17.66 7.73 15.57
N ARG A 68 -17.34 6.65 14.83
CA ARG A 68 -17.19 5.31 15.43
C ARG A 68 -15.95 5.25 16.31
N VAL A 69 -15.99 4.43 17.34
CA VAL A 69 -14.81 4.14 18.17
C VAL A 69 -13.77 3.38 17.36
N LEU A 70 -14.20 2.37 16.59
CA LEU A 70 -13.36 1.56 15.71
C LEU A 70 -13.76 1.73 14.23
N TRP A 71 -12.94 1.23 13.35
CA TRP A 71 -13.24 1.15 11.92
C TRP A 71 -14.54 0.37 11.65
N ASP A 72 -15.25 0.70 10.58
CA ASP A 72 -16.33 -0.12 10.03
C ASP A 72 -15.73 -1.30 9.23
N ASN A 73 -14.87 -2.05 9.90
CA ASN A 73 -14.08 -3.12 9.32
C ASN A 73 -14.84 -4.44 9.33
N LYS A 74 -15.32 -4.88 8.17
CA LYS A 74 -16.04 -6.14 8.01
C LYS A 74 -15.16 -7.38 8.20
N LEU A 75 -13.84 -7.21 8.01
CA LEU A 75 -12.87 -8.31 8.06
C LEU A 75 -12.49 -8.73 9.50
N ARG A 76 -13.14 -8.15 10.51
CA ARG A 76 -13.11 -8.71 11.89
C ARG A 76 -13.94 -9.98 12.01
N ASP A 77 -14.94 -10.15 11.15
CA ASP A 77 -15.69 -11.40 11.05
C ASP A 77 -14.87 -12.43 10.27
N GLU A 78 -14.57 -13.56 10.93
CA GLU A 78 -13.69 -14.59 10.40
C GLU A 78 -14.22 -15.20 9.09
N SER A 79 -15.53 -15.39 8.97
CA SER A 79 -16.13 -15.96 7.77
C SER A 79 -16.02 -15.00 6.57
N THR A 80 -16.21 -13.72 6.83
CA THR A 80 -16.02 -12.65 5.84
C THR A 80 -14.55 -12.57 5.43
N LEU A 81 -13.63 -12.57 6.39
CA LEU A 81 -12.19 -12.57 6.13
C LEU A 81 -11.79 -13.75 5.24
N GLN A 82 -12.21 -14.96 5.59
CA GLN A 82 -11.89 -16.17 4.81
C GLN A 82 -12.44 -16.08 3.39
N THR A 83 -13.65 -15.53 3.22
CA THR A 83 -14.25 -15.31 1.89
C THR A 83 -13.41 -14.34 1.05
N PHE A 84 -12.91 -13.25 1.66
CA PHE A 84 -12.03 -12.29 0.98
C PHE A 84 -10.68 -12.92 0.60
N LEU A 85 -10.07 -13.70 1.48
CA LEU A 85 -8.82 -14.42 1.21
C LEU A 85 -8.98 -15.39 0.03
N ASN A 86 -10.02 -16.20 0.05
CA ASN A 86 -10.30 -17.15 -1.04
C ASN A 86 -10.52 -16.41 -2.36
N THR A 87 -11.32 -15.34 -2.34
CA THR A 87 -11.61 -14.55 -3.56
C THR A 87 -10.35 -13.87 -4.11
N SER A 88 -9.50 -13.30 -3.25
CA SER A 88 -8.20 -12.73 -3.64
C SER A 88 -7.35 -13.79 -4.36
N HIS A 89 -7.23 -14.98 -3.77
CA HIS A 89 -6.47 -16.08 -4.34
C HIS A 89 -7.05 -16.57 -5.68
N GLU A 90 -8.36 -16.83 -5.74
CA GLU A 90 -9.06 -17.30 -6.95
C GLU A 90 -8.95 -16.29 -8.12
N GLN A 91 -9.02 -14.99 -7.81
CA GLN A 91 -8.88 -13.95 -8.82
C GLN A 91 -7.40 -13.69 -9.20
N GLY A 92 -6.44 -14.15 -8.38
CA GLY A 92 -5.02 -13.86 -8.55
C GLY A 92 -4.68 -12.39 -8.34
N VAL A 93 -5.43 -11.70 -7.47
CA VAL A 93 -5.27 -10.27 -7.15
C VAL A 93 -4.68 -10.15 -5.74
N ALA A 94 -3.48 -9.57 -5.63
CA ALA A 94 -2.84 -9.37 -4.35
C ALA A 94 -3.44 -8.19 -3.57
N VAL A 95 -3.34 -8.22 -2.23
CA VAL A 95 -3.56 -7.03 -1.40
C VAL A 95 -2.23 -6.30 -1.26
N ALA A 96 -2.12 -5.14 -1.92
CA ALA A 96 -0.90 -4.33 -1.99
C ALA A 96 -0.56 -3.67 -0.64
N SER A 97 -1.59 -3.21 0.04
CA SER A 97 -1.53 -2.48 1.32
C SER A 97 -2.93 -2.42 1.95
N ILE A 98 -2.97 -2.06 3.22
CA ILE A 98 -4.24 -1.74 3.91
C ILE A 98 -4.24 -0.25 4.25
N ALA A 99 -5.35 0.44 3.92
CA ALA A 99 -5.46 1.88 4.09
C ALA A 99 -6.34 2.26 5.27
N MET A 100 -5.88 3.18 6.09
CA MET A 100 -6.64 3.82 7.15
C MET A 100 -7.22 5.16 6.65
N SER A 101 -7.96 5.12 5.51
CA SER A 101 -8.41 6.32 4.78
C SER A 101 -9.32 7.25 5.61
N GLY A 102 -9.95 6.76 6.67
CA GLY A 102 -10.72 7.59 7.58
C GLY A 102 -9.93 8.74 8.21
N PHE A 103 -8.61 8.61 8.29
CA PHE A 103 -7.73 9.68 8.75
C PHE A 103 -7.49 10.80 7.73
N PHE A 104 -8.05 10.72 6.52
CA PHE A 104 -8.15 11.91 5.67
C PHE A 104 -9.07 12.98 6.26
N ALA A 105 -10.16 12.57 6.91
CA ALA A 105 -11.17 13.46 7.46
C ALA A 105 -10.93 13.80 8.95
N GLN A 106 -10.03 13.11 9.61
CA GLN A 106 -9.78 13.24 11.05
C GLN A 106 -8.28 13.28 11.33
N ASN A 107 -7.90 14.10 12.31
CA ASN A 107 -6.52 14.14 12.77
C ASN A 107 -6.25 12.92 13.68
N LEU A 108 -5.07 12.31 13.57
CA LEU A 108 -4.62 11.25 14.46
C LEU A 108 -4.64 11.73 15.95
N LEU A 109 -4.40 13.01 16.20
CA LEU A 109 -4.43 13.62 17.53
C LEU A 109 -5.84 13.65 18.15
N GLU A 110 -6.89 13.66 17.32
CA GLU A 110 -8.28 13.64 17.77
C GLU A 110 -8.74 12.26 18.28
N ARG A 111 -7.88 11.24 18.13
CA ARG A 111 -8.19 9.85 18.48
C ARG A 111 -7.38 9.35 19.67
N PRO A 112 -7.92 9.42 20.90
CA PRO A 112 -7.23 8.92 22.09
C PRO A 112 -6.95 7.41 22.00
N ASN A 113 -7.80 6.66 21.27
CA ASN A 113 -7.65 5.22 21.03
C ASN A 113 -6.89 4.87 19.74
N PHE A 114 -5.99 5.76 19.29
CA PHE A 114 -5.25 5.56 18.03
C PHE A 114 -4.48 4.22 17.98
N GLU A 115 -3.94 3.75 19.09
CA GLU A 115 -3.23 2.46 19.14
C GLU A 115 -4.15 1.29 18.80
N GLU A 116 -5.39 1.32 19.28
CA GLU A 116 -6.38 0.29 18.98
C GLU A 116 -6.77 0.30 17.50
N LEU A 117 -6.91 1.49 16.90
CA LEU A 117 -7.17 1.66 15.48
C LEU A 117 -6.00 1.13 14.62
N ILE A 118 -4.77 1.41 15.02
CA ILE A 118 -3.56 0.88 14.37
C ILE A 118 -3.51 -0.64 14.48
N LEU A 119 -3.71 -1.20 15.67
CA LEU A 119 -3.68 -2.65 15.89
C LEU A 119 -4.75 -3.39 15.10
N ASP A 120 -5.94 -2.82 14.93
CA ASP A 120 -6.98 -3.39 14.08
C ASP A 120 -6.55 -3.47 12.61
N CYS A 121 -5.88 -2.41 12.12
CA CYS A 121 -5.27 -2.42 10.80
C CYS A 121 -4.19 -3.52 10.67
N LEU A 122 -3.27 -3.61 11.62
CA LEU A 122 -2.18 -4.61 11.59
C LEU A 122 -2.71 -6.05 11.63
N ARG A 123 -3.78 -6.30 12.41
CA ARG A 123 -4.46 -7.60 12.43
C ARG A 123 -5.07 -7.94 11.07
N THR A 124 -5.70 -6.95 10.43
CA THR A 124 -6.30 -7.11 9.09
C THR A 124 -5.25 -7.37 8.01
N MET A 125 -4.06 -6.78 8.11
CA MET A 125 -2.97 -6.96 7.16
C MET A 125 -2.41 -8.38 7.14
N LYS A 126 -2.30 -9.00 8.32
CA LYS A 126 -1.54 -10.25 8.52
C LYS A 126 -2.02 -11.40 7.62
N PRO A 127 -3.32 -11.73 7.55
CA PRO A 127 -3.81 -12.82 6.71
C PRO A 127 -3.54 -12.63 5.22
N PHE A 128 -3.59 -11.39 4.73
CA PHE A 128 -3.30 -11.07 3.33
C PHE A 128 -1.81 -10.99 2.99
N GLY A 129 -0.94 -11.07 3.98
CA GLY A 129 0.49 -10.87 3.77
C GLY A 129 0.89 -9.47 3.33
N ALA A 130 0.00 -8.48 3.52
CA ALA A 130 0.29 -7.08 3.23
C ALA A 130 1.40 -6.56 4.16
N ARG A 131 2.32 -5.76 3.59
CA ARG A 131 3.51 -5.27 4.31
C ARG A 131 3.46 -3.78 4.62
N VAL A 132 2.55 -3.05 4.01
CA VAL A 132 2.40 -1.60 4.17
C VAL A 132 0.99 -1.27 4.64
N ALA A 133 0.89 -0.47 5.71
CA ALA A 133 -0.34 0.21 6.11
C ALA A 133 -0.27 1.68 5.68
N PHE A 134 -1.28 2.19 5.00
CA PHE A 134 -1.35 3.59 4.61
C PHE A 134 -2.02 4.43 5.70
N LEU A 135 -1.34 5.48 6.18
CA LEU A 135 -1.84 6.41 7.19
C LEU A 135 -1.75 7.86 6.68
N PRO A 136 -2.84 8.43 6.15
CA PRO A 136 -2.85 9.85 5.84
C PRO A 136 -2.92 10.68 7.13
N LEU A 137 -2.11 11.74 7.23
CA LEU A 137 -2.16 12.71 8.31
C LEU A 137 -3.07 13.88 7.90
N GLY A 138 -4.38 13.63 7.96
CA GLY A 138 -5.43 14.55 7.54
C GLY A 138 -6.10 15.28 8.72
N GLY A 139 -7.38 15.58 8.54
CA GLY A 139 -8.21 16.31 9.50
C GLY A 139 -8.17 17.82 9.32
N SER A 140 -9.00 18.51 10.13
CA SER A 140 -8.99 19.96 10.23
C SER A 140 -7.92 20.41 11.23
N GLY A 141 -7.10 21.34 10.83
CA GLY A 141 -5.97 21.79 11.65
C GLY A 141 -4.69 21.03 11.33
N LYS A 142 -3.64 21.79 11.12
CA LYS A 142 -2.32 21.30 10.77
C LYS A 142 -1.25 21.89 11.68
N ALA A 143 -1.61 22.21 12.93
CA ALA A 143 -0.69 22.78 13.91
C ALA A 143 0.49 21.84 14.18
N TRP A 144 0.26 20.51 14.05
CA TRP A 144 1.32 19.51 14.13
C TRP A 144 2.43 19.65 13.09
N ILE A 145 2.24 20.44 12.01
CA ILE A 145 3.28 20.68 10.99
C ILE A 145 4.36 21.63 11.51
N SER A 146 4.01 22.52 12.43
CA SER A 146 4.94 23.51 13.03
C SER A 146 5.35 23.06 14.43
N PRO A 147 6.56 23.40 14.89
CA PRO A 147 7.01 23.09 16.24
C PRO A 147 6.00 23.58 17.30
N GLY A 148 5.72 22.74 18.31
CA GLY A 148 4.79 23.00 19.39
C GLY A 148 4.19 21.70 19.95
N GLU A 149 3.29 21.82 20.91
CA GLU A 149 2.72 20.68 21.65
C GLU A 149 2.04 19.65 20.73
N GLU A 150 1.28 20.10 19.70
CA GLU A 150 0.64 19.19 18.77
C GLU A 150 1.65 18.46 17.87
N HIS A 151 2.75 19.11 17.51
CA HIS A 151 3.85 18.50 16.79
C HIS A 151 4.51 17.38 17.62
N ASP A 152 4.89 17.70 18.85
CA ASP A 152 5.54 16.77 19.77
C ASP A 152 4.64 15.55 20.05
N GLU A 153 3.35 15.78 20.24
CA GLU A 153 2.37 14.72 20.44
C GLU A 153 2.20 13.86 19.15
N MET A 154 2.19 14.48 17.96
CA MET A 154 2.14 13.74 16.71
C MET A 154 3.38 12.85 16.53
N VAL A 155 4.57 13.39 16.78
CA VAL A 155 5.83 12.65 16.77
C VAL A 155 5.77 11.46 17.73
N ARG A 156 5.31 11.68 18.95
CA ARG A 156 5.16 10.63 19.99
C ARG A 156 4.20 9.52 19.54
N ARG A 157 3.04 9.88 18.98
CA ARG A 157 2.05 8.90 18.50
C ARG A 157 2.56 8.12 17.30
N LEU A 158 3.22 8.77 16.36
CA LEU A 158 3.79 8.10 15.20
C LEU A 158 4.94 7.19 15.58
N ARG A 159 5.80 7.58 16.53
CA ARG A 159 6.82 6.68 17.08
C ARG A 159 6.18 5.43 17.66
N ARG A 160 5.17 5.60 18.50
CA ARG A 160 4.44 4.46 19.10
C ARG A 160 3.77 3.57 18.04
N ALA A 161 3.14 4.15 17.01
CA ALA A 161 2.57 3.43 15.89
C ALA A 161 3.64 2.65 15.12
N GLY A 162 4.83 3.24 14.95
CA GLY A 162 5.98 2.59 14.32
C GLY A 162 6.50 1.40 15.12
N ASP A 163 6.58 1.50 16.44
CA ASP A 163 6.98 0.38 17.31
C ASP A 163 6.00 -0.78 17.21
N LEU A 164 4.69 -0.47 17.16
CA LEU A 164 3.66 -1.48 16.91
C LEU A 164 3.86 -2.15 15.54
N ALA A 165 4.07 -1.36 14.49
CA ALA A 165 4.29 -1.90 13.14
C ALA A 165 5.52 -2.83 13.09
N LEU A 166 6.63 -2.44 13.71
CA LEU A 166 7.84 -3.27 13.79
C LEU A 166 7.57 -4.61 14.50
N SER A 167 6.81 -4.59 15.59
CA SER A 167 6.45 -5.82 16.32
C SER A 167 5.62 -6.80 15.48
N TRP A 168 4.94 -6.31 14.44
CA TRP A 168 4.19 -7.10 13.46
C TRP A 168 4.96 -7.39 12.17
N GLY A 169 6.18 -6.89 12.03
CA GLY A 169 7.02 -7.07 10.85
C GLY A 169 6.51 -6.34 9.61
N VAL A 170 5.82 -5.20 9.79
CA VAL A 170 5.24 -4.37 8.74
C VAL A 170 5.68 -2.91 8.88
N THR A 171 5.30 -2.08 7.92
CA THR A 171 5.63 -0.64 7.88
C THR A 171 4.34 0.17 7.78
N ILE A 172 4.25 1.26 8.54
CA ILE A 172 3.21 2.28 8.34
C ILE A 172 3.78 3.36 7.43
N GLY A 173 3.14 3.55 6.29
CA GLY A 173 3.44 4.63 5.35
C GLY A 173 2.60 5.86 5.64
N ILE A 174 3.22 6.94 6.08
CA ILE A 174 2.53 8.21 6.34
C ILE A 174 2.47 9.08 5.10
N ARG A 175 1.35 9.79 4.90
CA ARG A 175 1.21 10.88 3.94
C ARG A 175 1.00 12.18 4.71
N THR A 176 2.00 13.05 4.70
CA THR A 176 1.97 14.35 5.40
C THR A 176 1.33 15.46 4.55
N GLY A 177 1.34 15.28 3.23
CA GLY A 177 1.01 16.32 2.27
C GLY A 177 2.08 17.42 2.19
N GLN A 178 3.28 17.21 2.75
CA GLN A 178 4.39 18.14 2.70
C GLN A 178 5.38 17.79 1.57
N ASP A 179 6.52 18.47 1.51
CA ASP A 179 7.61 18.16 0.57
C ASP A 179 8.60 17.16 1.17
N ALA A 180 9.50 16.65 0.35
CA ALA A 180 10.49 15.66 0.79
C ALA A 180 11.52 16.19 1.80
N CYS A 181 11.73 17.50 1.91
CA CYS A 181 12.58 18.08 2.95
C CYS A 181 11.93 17.95 4.31
N TYR A 182 10.65 18.37 4.39
CA TYR A 182 9.85 18.21 5.60
C TYR A 182 9.75 16.74 6.01
N ASP A 183 9.32 15.87 5.08
CA ASP A 183 9.14 14.44 5.37
C ASP A 183 10.41 13.79 5.91
N LYS A 184 11.56 14.14 5.33
CA LYS A 184 12.86 13.62 5.79
C LYS A 184 13.22 14.09 7.20
N SER A 185 12.95 15.35 7.53
CA SER A 185 13.17 15.90 8.88
C SER A 185 12.21 15.25 9.87
N PHE A 186 10.93 15.16 9.52
CA PHE A 186 9.88 14.61 10.35
C PHE A 186 10.11 13.12 10.67
N LEU A 187 10.54 12.31 9.69
CA LEU A 187 10.93 10.93 9.94
C LEU A 187 12.11 10.81 10.91
N LYS A 188 13.08 11.75 10.86
CA LYS A 188 14.19 11.78 11.80
C LYS A 188 13.74 12.09 13.23
N GLU A 189 12.74 12.96 13.38
CA GLU A 189 12.16 13.29 14.68
C GLU A 189 11.31 12.17 15.25
N ILE A 190 10.53 11.47 14.38
CA ILE A 190 9.76 10.28 14.76
C ILE A 190 10.71 9.18 15.27
N ASP A 191 11.87 9.01 14.65
CA ASP A 191 12.93 8.07 15.04
C ASP A 191 12.40 6.63 15.23
N SER A 192 11.70 6.11 14.20
CA SER A 192 11.20 4.73 14.15
C SER A 192 11.32 4.16 12.74
N GLU A 193 11.98 3.02 12.60
CA GLU A 193 12.07 2.28 11.34
C GLU A 193 10.73 1.71 10.86
N GLY A 194 9.73 1.64 11.74
CA GLY A 194 8.37 1.21 11.42
C GLY A 194 7.54 2.26 10.67
N ILE A 195 8.04 3.52 10.61
CA ILE A 195 7.38 4.63 9.90
C ILE A 195 8.20 5.00 8.67
N LYS A 196 7.54 5.06 7.51
CA LYS A 196 8.12 5.54 6.25
C LYS A 196 7.13 6.45 5.54
N VAL A 197 7.56 7.09 4.47
CA VAL A 197 6.69 7.90 3.63
C VAL A 197 5.95 7.00 2.64
N TYR A 198 4.64 7.14 2.60
CA TYR A 198 3.82 6.74 1.48
C TYR A 198 3.79 7.92 0.51
N PHE A 199 4.69 7.91 -0.46
CA PHE A 199 4.89 9.04 -1.35
C PHE A 199 3.67 9.25 -2.25
N ASN A 200 3.14 10.47 -2.30
CA ASN A 200 2.02 10.80 -3.18
C ASN A 200 2.49 11.78 -4.27
N MET A 201 2.43 11.35 -5.53
CA MET A 201 2.86 12.18 -6.66
C MET A 201 2.00 13.44 -6.81
N GLN A 202 0.71 13.37 -6.46
CA GLN A 202 -0.20 14.51 -6.49
C GLN A 202 0.29 15.65 -5.58
N ASP A 203 0.74 15.33 -4.36
CA ASP A 203 1.17 16.36 -3.40
C ASP A 203 2.36 17.17 -3.93
N ALA A 204 3.29 16.51 -4.61
CA ALA A 204 4.41 17.18 -5.26
C ALA A 204 3.96 17.99 -6.50
N ALA A 205 3.12 17.43 -7.35
CA ALA A 205 2.63 18.08 -8.57
C ALA A 205 1.77 19.31 -8.27
N ASP A 206 0.86 19.23 -7.28
CA ASP A 206 -0.02 20.34 -6.90
C ASP A 206 0.75 21.53 -6.29
N LYS A 207 1.96 21.26 -5.77
CA LYS A 207 2.92 22.28 -5.31
C LYS A 207 3.87 22.77 -6.40
N GLY A 208 3.76 22.28 -7.62
CA GLY A 208 4.67 22.60 -8.73
C GLY A 208 6.09 22.06 -8.54
N LEU A 209 6.27 21.02 -7.71
CA LEU A 209 7.56 20.41 -7.44
C LEU A 209 7.90 19.32 -8.48
N ASP A 210 9.19 19.15 -8.79
CA ASP A 210 9.66 18.06 -9.65
C ASP A 210 9.62 16.73 -8.87
N ILE A 211 8.68 15.86 -9.22
CA ILE A 211 8.47 14.54 -8.59
C ILE A 211 9.78 13.74 -8.52
N CYS A 212 10.61 13.78 -9.58
CA CYS A 212 11.86 13.04 -9.61
C CYS A 212 12.91 13.61 -8.66
N LYS A 213 12.91 14.93 -8.42
CA LYS A 213 13.77 15.55 -7.40
C LYS A 213 13.31 15.21 -6.01
N GLU A 214 11.99 15.22 -5.75
CA GLU A 214 11.42 14.87 -4.45
C GLU A 214 11.71 13.39 -4.09
N LEU A 215 11.51 12.45 -5.03
CA LEU A 215 11.87 11.04 -4.83
C LEU A 215 13.35 10.86 -4.47
N LYS A 216 14.27 11.52 -5.20
CA LYS A 216 15.71 11.45 -4.93
C LYS A 216 16.08 12.05 -3.57
N ARG A 217 15.44 13.18 -3.21
CA ARG A 217 15.70 13.88 -1.94
C ARG A 217 15.27 13.04 -0.74
N LEU A 218 14.13 12.36 -0.85
CA LEU A 218 13.64 11.47 0.18
C LEU A 218 14.52 10.21 0.29
N GLY A 219 14.92 9.64 -0.86
CA GLY A 219 15.74 8.41 -0.92
C GLY A 219 14.88 7.14 -0.79
N ARG A 220 15.36 6.04 -1.40
CA ARG A 220 14.60 4.79 -1.54
C ARG A 220 14.16 4.18 -0.20
N ASP A 221 15.02 4.25 0.82
CA ASP A 221 14.81 3.53 2.08
C ASP A 221 13.71 4.18 2.95
N ARG A 222 13.35 5.44 2.65
CA ARG A 222 12.28 6.18 3.32
C ARG A 222 10.93 6.07 2.60
N ILE A 223 10.87 5.47 1.40
CA ILE A 223 9.64 5.32 0.62
C ILE A 223 9.17 3.87 0.71
N CYS A 224 8.06 3.63 1.38
CA CYS A 224 7.49 2.28 1.47
C CYS A 224 6.59 1.94 0.28
N GLN A 225 5.83 2.91 -0.24
CA GLN A 225 4.88 2.73 -1.35
C GLN A 225 4.60 4.09 -2.01
N ILE A 226 4.01 4.07 -3.21
CA ILE A 226 3.76 5.29 -3.99
C ILE A 226 2.31 5.32 -4.48
N HIS A 227 1.55 6.40 -4.18
CA HIS A 227 0.38 6.76 -4.95
C HIS A 227 0.81 7.42 -6.25
N ALA A 228 0.68 6.67 -7.35
CA ALA A 228 1.15 7.04 -8.69
C ALA A 228 0.01 7.67 -9.50
N SER A 229 -0.58 8.73 -8.98
CA SER A 229 -1.66 9.48 -9.63
C SER A 229 -1.56 10.97 -9.29
N LEU A 230 -2.27 11.78 -10.08
CA LEU A 230 -2.35 13.22 -9.91
C LEU A 230 -3.79 13.63 -9.60
N THR A 231 -4.02 14.93 -9.41
CA THR A 231 -5.35 15.53 -9.22
C THR A 231 -6.24 15.22 -10.42
N ASP A 232 -7.52 14.90 -10.15
CA ASP A 232 -8.51 14.62 -11.18
C ASP A 232 -8.66 15.79 -12.17
N SER A 233 -8.49 15.50 -13.43
CA SER A 233 -8.76 16.38 -14.59
C SER A 233 -8.74 15.56 -15.87
N VAL A 234 -7.70 14.77 -16.07
CA VAL A 234 -7.50 13.83 -17.18
C VAL A 234 -6.88 12.55 -16.65
N THR A 235 -6.89 11.49 -17.46
CA THR A 235 -6.14 10.26 -17.17
C THR A 235 -4.62 10.47 -17.30
N LEU A 236 -3.82 9.63 -16.63
CA LEU A 236 -2.35 9.78 -16.55
C LEU A 236 -1.64 9.83 -17.90
N ASP A 237 -2.15 9.13 -18.89
CA ASP A 237 -1.60 9.11 -20.25
C ASP A 237 -1.74 10.44 -20.97
N ARG A 238 -2.64 11.29 -20.51
CA ARG A 238 -2.92 12.65 -21.05
C ARG A 238 -2.46 13.78 -20.13
N ASP A 239 -1.92 13.46 -18.96
CA ASP A 239 -1.50 14.47 -17.98
C ASP A 239 -0.05 14.91 -18.23
N SER A 240 0.12 16.12 -18.75
CA SER A 240 1.45 16.68 -19.04
C SER A 240 2.24 17.15 -17.80
N ARG A 241 1.63 17.16 -16.61
CA ARG A 241 2.31 17.55 -15.36
C ARG A 241 3.35 16.53 -14.90
N VAL A 242 3.33 15.30 -15.43
CA VAL A 242 4.24 14.24 -15.05
C VAL A 242 4.78 13.47 -16.26
N ASP A 243 6.08 13.26 -16.29
CA ASP A 243 6.76 12.32 -17.20
C ASP A 243 7.01 10.99 -16.47
N MET A 244 6.09 10.04 -16.63
CA MET A 244 6.18 8.73 -15.97
C MET A 244 7.39 7.91 -16.47
N VAL A 245 7.91 8.16 -17.69
CA VAL A 245 9.15 7.51 -18.17
C VAL A 245 10.34 8.02 -17.36
N LYS A 246 10.40 9.33 -17.09
CA LYS A 246 11.43 9.92 -16.24
C LYS A 246 11.32 9.45 -14.79
N VAL A 247 10.09 9.31 -14.26
CA VAL A 247 9.84 8.74 -12.93
C VAL A 247 10.36 7.31 -12.84
N ARG A 248 10.01 6.44 -13.80
CA ARG A 248 10.53 5.06 -13.87
C ARG A 248 12.05 5.00 -13.87
N LYS A 249 12.70 5.80 -14.74
CA LYS A 249 14.17 5.89 -14.79
C LYS A 249 14.76 6.30 -13.45
N THR A 250 14.10 7.24 -12.76
CA THR A 250 14.53 7.71 -11.44
C THR A 250 14.43 6.61 -10.40
N LEU A 251 13.29 5.93 -10.29
CA LEU A 251 13.08 4.83 -9.33
C LEU A 251 14.05 3.66 -9.60
N LYS A 252 14.25 3.28 -10.86
CA LYS A 252 15.26 2.27 -11.24
C LYS A 252 16.67 2.69 -10.79
N LYS A 253 17.07 3.94 -11.05
CA LYS A 253 18.38 4.45 -10.65
C LYS A 253 18.57 4.48 -9.13
N MET A 254 17.48 4.71 -8.39
CA MET A 254 17.48 4.65 -6.92
C MET A 254 17.51 3.20 -6.39
N GLY A 255 17.26 2.21 -7.24
CA GLY A 255 17.07 0.81 -6.82
C GLY A 255 15.80 0.60 -6.00
N TRP A 256 14.79 1.47 -6.17
CA TRP A 256 13.50 1.31 -5.51
C TRP A 256 12.62 0.32 -6.28
N THR A 257 11.95 -0.54 -5.53
CA THR A 257 10.97 -1.51 -6.05
C THR A 257 9.73 -1.49 -5.16
N GLY A 258 8.58 -1.85 -5.69
CA GLY A 258 7.35 -1.91 -4.89
C GLY A 258 6.08 -1.57 -5.67
N TRP A 259 5.05 -1.20 -4.93
CA TRP A 259 3.73 -0.91 -5.48
C TRP A 259 3.59 0.56 -5.90
N LEU A 260 3.06 0.75 -7.10
CA LEU A 260 2.55 2.00 -7.62
C LEU A 260 1.02 1.89 -7.63
N VAL A 261 0.35 2.62 -6.76
CA VAL A 261 -1.10 2.52 -6.57
C VAL A 261 -1.81 3.71 -7.18
N VAL A 262 -2.80 3.46 -8.04
CA VAL A 262 -3.62 4.50 -8.64
C VAL A 262 -4.73 4.88 -7.67
N GLU A 263 -4.68 6.12 -7.17
CA GLU A 263 -5.71 6.71 -6.29
C GLU A 263 -6.67 7.62 -7.05
N ARG A 264 -6.15 8.43 -7.98
CA ARG A 264 -6.88 9.50 -8.69
C ARG A 264 -6.54 9.49 -10.19
N SER A 265 -6.51 10.67 -10.81
CA SER A 265 -6.31 10.89 -12.26
C SER A 265 -7.52 10.42 -13.07
N ARG A 266 -8.70 10.91 -12.68
CA ARG A 266 -9.95 10.64 -13.39
C ARG A 266 -10.23 11.75 -14.40
N ASP A 267 -10.72 11.38 -15.57
CA ASP A 267 -11.24 12.30 -16.57
C ASP A 267 -12.45 13.07 -16.00
N ALA A 268 -12.38 14.39 -16.00
CA ALA A 268 -13.42 15.28 -15.47
C ALA A 268 -14.77 15.08 -16.17
N GLY A 269 -14.77 14.70 -17.46
CA GLY A 269 -15.99 14.37 -18.21
C GLY A 269 -16.55 12.97 -17.92
N ARG A 270 -15.80 12.12 -17.21
CA ARG A 270 -16.15 10.71 -16.94
C ARG A 270 -15.83 10.27 -15.51
N THR A 271 -15.99 11.14 -14.53
CA THR A 271 -15.52 10.92 -13.14
C THR A 271 -16.04 9.64 -12.50
N ARG A 272 -17.24 9.16 -12.90
CA ARG A 272 -17.85 7.94 -12.38
C ARG A 272 -17.57 6.68 -13.21
N ASP A 273 -16.93 6.81 -14.36
CA ASP A 273 -16.55 5.67 -15.21
C ASP A 273 -15.24 5.05 -14.68
N VAL A 274 -15.40 4.19 -13.67
CA VAL A 274 -14.29 3.52 -12.99
C VAL A 274 -13.47 2.68 -13.96
N ARG A 275 -14.12 1.91 -14.84
CA ARG A 275 -13.43 1.03 -15.79
C ARG A 275 -12.56 1.80 -16.76
N TYR A 276 -13.10 2.88 -17.31
CA TYR A 276 -12.35 3.75 -18.18
C TYR A 276 -11.17 4.41 -17.45
N ASN A 277 -11.43 5.10 -16.35
CA ASN A 277 -10.42 5.90 -15.66
C ASN A 277 -9.29 5.02 -15.10
N PHE A 278 -9.63 4.00 -14.32
CA PHE A 278 -8.61 3.16 -13.68
C PHE A 278 -7.98 2.17 -14.67
N GLY A 279 -8.75 1.63 -15.63
CA GLY A 279 -8.23 0.77 -16.69
C GLY A 279 -7.21 1.49 -17.56
N THR A 280 -7.49 2.74 -17.98
CA THR A 280 -6.55 3.57 -18.76
C THR A 280 -5.28 3.86 -17.98
N ASN A 281 -5.41 4.29 -16.71
CA ASN A 281 -4.26 4.59 -15.86
C ASN A 281 -3.39 3.36 -15.58
N VAL A 282 -4.00 2.22 -15.26
CA VAL A 282 -3.31 0.95 -15.03
C VAL A 282 -2.58 0.50 -16.29
N ALA A 283 -3.25 0.49 -17.45
CA ALA A 283 -2.63 0.10 -18.72
C ALA A 283 -1.43 1.00 -19.06
N TYR A 284 -1.56 2.32 -18.86
CA TYR A 284 -0.48 3.27 -19.07
C TYR A 284 0.71 3.00 -18.13
N LEU A 285 0.48 2.82 -16.84
CA LEU A 285 1.54 2.52 -15.88
C LEU A 285 2.20 1.17 -16.17
N LYS A 286 1.44 0.12 -16.48
CA LYS A 286 2.00 -1.18 -16.86
C LYS A 286 2.88 -1.08 -18.11
N LYS A 287 2.42 -0.37 -19.13
CA LYS A 287 3.23 -0.13 -20.34
C LYS A 287 4.58 0.51 -20.01
N ILE A 288 4.61 1.46 -19.06
CA ILE A 288 5.85 2.16 -18.70
C ILE A 288 6.70 1.34 -17.73
N PHE A 289 6.13 0.75 -16.69
CA PHE A 289 6.89 0.18 -15.58
C PHE A 289 7.14 -1.32 -15.71
N GLN A 290 6.31 -2.07 -16.42
CA GLN A 290 6.42 -3.53 -16.52
C GLN A 290 6.83 -4.00 -17.92
N ASN A 291 6.34 -3.38 -18.99
CA ASN A 291 6.74 -3.74 -20.34
C ASN A 291 8.05 -3.02 -20.71
N GLN A 292 9.08 -3.77 -20.97
CA GLN A 292 10.38 -3.27 -21.46
C GLN A 292 10.46 -3.41 -22.96
#